data_2b154a4aadfc0256e4592c11f807580d
#
_entry.id   2b154a4aadfc0256e4592c11f807580d
#
_cell.length_a   1.000
_cell.length_b   1.000
_cell.length_c   1.000
_cell.angle_alpha   90.00
_cell.angle_beta   90.00
_cell.angle_gamma   90.00
#
_symmetry.space_group_name_H-M   'P 1'
#
loop_
_entity.id
_entity.type
_entity.pdbx_description
1 polymer ?
#
loop_
_entity_poly.entity_id
_entity_poly.type
_entity_poly.pdbx_seq_one_letter_code
_entity_poly.pdbx_strand_id
1 'polypeptide(L)'
;MTEEKRRAVAAIEEKAELIARTADSIWGFAELSLQEERSAALYCKTLEDEGFTVERGACGIPTAFSASFGTGRPVIGILAEYDALSGLSQKGGSLIREELVPGGCGHGCGHNLLGAGAMAAAIGVKAYLEETKRPGTVVLYGCPGEEGGAAKAFMARDQLWRGLDAALTWHPEDRNEVTTGSSNSCIQVQYQFHGVASHAAGCPERGRSALDAVELMNIGVQFLREHMSSKARVHYAITDAGGRSPNVVQPRATVLYMVRSNHVAEAVELQKRVDRIAEGAALMTDTTFTRKFIDGLADTVTNHTLEKLLHENFSELGVPAHTEEELRFADELSKTYEGADSVPGIGSEYDAEYAQQVKTLRNQTGRAMNDFLLPLYQGEAFNPGSTDVGDVSWECPTAQIHVAAWPNGCPGHSWQNVSCDRTAIGHKAAVHAGKVLCAAAVDLLSDPELLRAARAEFDQRTEAGYTCPIPADAVTTVAD
;
A
#
# COMPACT_ATOMS: atom_id res chain seq x y z
N MET A 1 -13.56 7.70 26.37
CA MET A 1 -13.61 6.25 25.98
C MET A 1 -14.62 5.51 26.84
N THR A 2 -15.54 4.73 26.25
CA THR A 2 -16.46 3.85 26.99
C THR A 2 -15.69 2.72 27.68
N GLU A 3 -16.32 2.08 28.69
CA GLU A 3 -15.69 0.97 29.40
C GLU A 3 -15.44 -0.23 28.46
N GLU A 4 -16.41 -0.56 27.61
CA GLU A 4 -16.31 -1.63 26.61
C GLU A 4 -15.12 -1.39 25.64
N LYS A 5 -14.99 -0.16 25.15
CA LYS A 5 -13.87 0.23 24.28
C LYS A 5 -12.52 0.14 25.00
N ARG A 6 -12.43 0.58 26.28
CA ARG A 6 -11.19 0.44 27.07
C ARG A 6 -10.76 -1.01 27.21
N ARG A 7 -11.70 -1.95 27.42
CA ARG A 7 -11.39 -3.38 27.54
C ARG A 7 -10.92 -3.97 26.22
N ALA A 8 -11.56 -3.59 25.10
CA ALA A 8 -11.12 -4.02 23.77
C ALA A 8 -9.67 -3.57 23.48
N VAL A 9 -9.35 -2.32 23.81
CA VAL A 9 -7.97 -1.78 23.69
C VAL A 9 -6.99 -2.47 24.63
N ALA A 10 -7.40 -2.76 25.87
CA ALA A 10 -6.57 -3.48 26.84
C ALA A 10 -6.24 -4.91 26.39
N ALA A 11 -7.18 -5.59 25.73
CA ALA A 11 -6.94 -6.93 25.17
C ALA A 11 -5.82 -6.92 24.11
N ILE A 12 -5.63 -5.81 23.38
CA ILE A 12 -4.50 -5.64 22.45
C ILE A 12 -3.18 -5.52 23.22
N GLU A 13 -3.17 -4.77 24.33
CA GLU A 13 -1.96 -4.63 25.16
C GLU A 13 -1.50 -5.96 25.76
N GLU A 14 -2.43 -6.81 26.19
CA GLU A 14 -2.14 -8.16 26.67
C GLU A 14 -1.51 -9.05 25.58
N LYS A 15 -1.73 -8.73 24.32
CA LYS A 15 -1.18 -9.44 23.15
C LYS A 15 0.04 -8.74 22.50
N ALA A 16 0.55 -7.67 23.11
CA ALA A 16 1.65 -6.88 22.53
C ALA A 16 2.88 -7.72 22.16
N GLU A 17 3.24 -8.72 22.98
CA GLU A 17 4.35 -9.63 22.67
C GLU A 17 4.05 -10.55 21.47
N LEU A 18 2.81 -11.04 21.33
CA LEU A 18 2.38 -11.81 20.16
C LEU A 18 2.47 -10.97 18.90
N ILE A 19 1.98 -9.74 18.94
CA ILE A 19 1.98 -8.80 17.82
C ILE A 19 3.43 -8.51 17.38
N ALA A 20 4.31 -8.17 18.32
CA ALA A 20 5.73 -7.91 18.06
C ALA A 20 6.44 -9.13 17.45
N ARG A 21 6.24 -10.32 18.01
CA ARG A 21 6.83 -11.57 17.47
C ARG A 21 6.31 -11.89 16.08
N THR A 22 5.04 -11.64 15.78
CA THR A 22 4.49 -11.84 14.44
C THR A 22 5.14 -10.87 13.47
N ALA A 23 5.22 -9.58 13.80
CA ALA A 23 5.91 -8.58 12.99
C ALA A 23 7.38 -8.96 12.73
N ASP A 24 8.12 -9.38 13.75
CA ASP A 24 9.52 -9.79 13.64
C ASP A 24 9.72 -11.04 12.78
N SER A 25 8.78 -11.99 12.84
CA SER A 25 8.83 -13.20 12.02
C SER A 25 8.64 -12.88 10.55
N ILE A 26 7.65 -12.05 10.23
CA ILE A 26 7.38 -11.58 8.86
C ILE A 26 8.53 -10.73 8.34
N TRP A 27 9.07 -9.81 9.16
CA TRP A 27 10.28 -9.07 8.85
C TRP A 27 11.44 -10.01 8.47
N GLY A 28 11.60 -11.12 9.20
CA GLY A 28 12.63 -12.13 8.92
C GLY A 28 12.35 -12.99 7.69
N PHE A 29 11.08 -13.15 7.28
CA PHE A 29 10.72 -13.87 6.04
C PHE A 29 11.04 -13.02 4.82
N ALA A 30 10.73 -11.74 4.83
CA ALA A 30 11.00 -10.77 3.78
C ALA A 30 10.63 -11.31 2.38
N GLU A 31 9.41 -11.82 2.25
CA GLU A 31 8.88 -12.42 1.03
C GLU A 31 8.36 -11.34 0.09
N LEU A 32 8.67 -11.46 -1.20
CA LEU A 32 8.23 -10.50 -2.21
C LEU A 32 6.74 -10.63 -2.52
N SER A 33 6.18 -9.61 -3.17
CA SER A 33 4.80 -9.55 -3.62
C SER A 33 4.34 -10.84 -4.31
N LEU A 34 3.19 -11.37 -3.90
CA LEU A 34 2.56 -12.61 -4.35
C LEU A 34 3.37 -13.90 -4.05
N GLN A 35 4.43 -13.82 -3.26
CA GLN A 35 5.26 -14.93 -2.81
C GLN A 35 5.26 -15.08 -1.28
N GLU A 36 4.36 -14.43 -0.58
CA GLU A 36 4.29 -14.30 0.88
C GLU A 36 3.69 -15.56 1.55
N GLU A 37 4.17 -16.75 1.16
CA GLU A 37 3.61 -18.03 1.61
C GLU A 37 3.75 -18.24 3.12
N ARG A 38 4.94 -17.95 3.68
CA ARG A 38 5.24 -18.09 5.11
C ARG A 38 4.52 -17.07 5.94
N SER A 39 4.46 -15.83 5.44
CA SER A 39 3.77 -14.70 6.09
C SER A 39 2.28 -14.97 6.18
N ALA A 40 1.62 -15.35 5.07
CA ALA A 40 0.21 -15.72 5.04
C ALA A 40 -0.09 -16.93 5.94
N ALA A 41 0.77 -17.97 5.91
CA ALA A 41 0.61 -19.14 6.75
C ALA A 41 0.71 -18.81 8.25
N LEU A 42 1.64 -17.92 8.64
CA LEU A 42 1.79 -17.46 10.01
C LEU A 42 0.56 -16.70 10.49
N TYR A 43 0.05 -15.73 9.70
CA TYR A 43 -1.17 -15.01 10.03
C TYR A 43 -2.36 -15.95 10.17
N CYS A 44 -2.59 -16.83 9.19
CA CYS A 44 -3.69 -17.79 9.23
C CYS A 44 -3.65 -18.64 10.50
N LYS A 45 -2.45 -19.20 10.82
CA LYS A 45 -2.31 -20.00 12.05
C LYS A 45 -2.54 -19.19 13.31
N THR A 46 -1.96 -17.99 13.41
CA THR A 46 -2.12 -17.12 14.59
C THR A 46 -3.58 -16.76 14.80
N LEU A 47 -4.30 -16.43 13.73
CA LEU A 47 -5.73 -16.08 13.81
C LEU A 47 -6.62 -17.29 14.14
N GLU A 48 -6.30 -18.49 13.63
CA GLU A 48 -6.96 -19.73 14.05
C GLU A 48 -6.75 -20.01 15.54
N ASP A 49 -5.51 -19.86 16.03
CA ASP A 49 -5.16 -20.03 17.46
C ASP A 49 -5.88 -18.97 18.33
N GLU A 50 -6.13 -17.77 17.81
CA GLU A 50 -6.94 -16.72 18.44
C GLU A 50 -8.47 -16.93 18.25
N GLY A 51 -8.92 -17.99 17.58
CA GLY A 51 -10.33 -18.38 17.46
C GLY A 51 -11.10 -17.71 16.33
N PHE A 52 -10.43 -17.20 15.31
CA PHE A 52 -11.05 -16.73 14.06
C PHE A 52 -11.37 -17.91 13.13
N THR A 53 -12.39 -17.75 12.30
CA THR A 53 -12.63 -18.63 11.15
C THR A 53 -11.82 -18.10 9.97
N VAL A 54 -10.88 -18.91 9.48
CA VAL A 54 -9.93 -18.51 8.43
C VAL A 54 -10.23 -19.20 7.11
N GLU A 55 -10.36 -18.42 6.04
CA GLU A 55 -10.47 -18.87 4.66
C GLU A 55 -9.21 -18.45 3.89
N ARG A 56 -8.51 -19.44 3.29
CA ARG A 56 -7.26 -19.23 2.54
C ARG A 56 -7.52 -19.15 1.04
N GLY A 57 -6.65 -18.45 0.32
CA GLY A 57 -6.75 -18.34 -1.14
C GLY A 57 -7.91 -17.45 -1.59
N ALA A 58 -8.18 -16.36 -0.87
CA ALA A 58 -9.25 -15.43 -1.22
C ALA A 58 -9.11 -14.95 -2.68
N CYS A 59 -10.21 -14.93 -3.42
CA CYS A 59 -10.26 -14.57 -4.84
C CYS A 59 -9.28 -15.34 -5.73
N GLY A 60 -8.92 -16.57 -5.36
CA GLY A 60 -7.96 -17.40 -6.10
C GLY A 60 -6.50 -16.97 -5.98
N ILE A 61 -6.16 -16.05 -5.08
CA ILE A 61 -4.80 -15.60 -4.81
C ILE A 61 -4.22 -16.46 -3.68
N PRO A 62 -3.19 -17.30 -3.93
CA PRO A 62 -2.74 -18.31 -2.97
C PRO A 62 -2.31 -17.78 -1.61
N THR A 63 -1.70 -16.59 -1.58
CA THR A 63 -1.18 -15.94 -0.37
C THR A 63 -2.20 -15.01 0.29
N ALA A 64 -3.38 -14.80 -0.32
CA ALA A 64 -4.47 -14.04 0.28
C ALA A 64 -5.33 -14.88 1.22
N PHE A 65 -5.92 -14.25 2.24
CA PHE A 65 -6.84 -14.91 3.17
C PHE A 65 -7.87 -13.94 3.73
N SER A 66 -8.93 -14.48 4.32
CA SER A 66 -9.83 -13.74 5.20
C SER A 66 -9.95 -14.46 6.54
N ALA A 67 -10.05 -13.71 7.63
CA ALA A 67 -10.23 -14.25 8.97
C ALA A 67 -11.38 -13.50 9.67
N SER A 68 -12.46 -14.18 9.92
CA SER A 68 -13.71 -13.58 10.45
C SER A 68 -14.00 -13.99 11.88
N PHE A 69 -14.59 -13.07 12.64
CA PHE A 69 -15.15 -13.34 13.96
C PHE A 69 -16.45 -12.55 14.18
N GLY A 70 -17.41 -13.16 14.88
CA GLY A 70 -18.73 -12.60 15.12
C GLY A 70 -19.77 -13.04 14.09
N THR A 71 -20.98 -12.52 14.17
CA THR A 71 -22.08 -12.85 13.27
C THR A 71 -23.01 -11.67 13.05
N GLY A 72 -23.52 -11.55 11.84
CA GLY A 72 -24.45 -10.48 11.48
C GLY A 72 -23.77 -9.18 11.10
N ARG A 73 -24.56 -8.13 11.02
CA ARG A 73 -24.11 -6.80 10.63
C ARG A 73 -24.04 -5.86 11.84
N PRO A 74 -23.19 -4.82 11.80
CA PRO A 74 -22.34 -4.43 10.66
C PRO A 74 -21.13 -5.34 10.47
N VAL A 75 -20.57 -5.35 9.25
CA VAL A 75 -19.35 -6.06 8.88
C VAL A 75 -18.22 -5.04 8.66
N ILE A 76 -17.23 -5.07 9.53
CA ILE A 76 -16.07 -4.17 9.49
C ILE A 76 -14.84 -4.93 8.98
N GLY A 77 -14.30 -4.48 7.85
CA GLY A 77 -13.05 -4.99 7.28
C GLY A 77 -11.83 -4.29 7.89
N ILE A 78 -10.79 -5.07 8.17
CA ILE A 78 -9.46 -4.57 8.51
C ILE A 78 -8.49 -5.12 7.46
N LEU A 79 -7.67 -4.25 6.84
CA LEU A 79 -6.78 -4.65 5.76
C LEU A 79 -5.36 -4.87 6.29
N ALA A 80 -4.72 -5.97 5.90
CA ALA A 80 -3.37 -6.34 6.31
C ALA A 80 -2.49 -6.58 5.08
N GLU A 81 -1.34 -5.93 5.02
CA GLU A 81 -0.29 -6.11 4.02
C GLU A 81 0.93 -6.76 4.66
N TYR A 82 1.75 -7.49 3.88
CA TYR A 82 2.90 -8.23 4.42
C TYR A 82 3.98 -8.58 3.39
N ASP A 83 3.97 -7.95 2.22
CA ASP A 83 5.02 -8.12 1.20
C ASP A 83 6.24 -7.23 1.49
N ALA A 84 7.40 -7.65 0.98
CA ALA A 84 8.69 -6.99 1.13
C ALA A 84 9.22 -6.51 -0.22
N LEU A 85 10.28 -5.71 -0.16
CA LEU A 85 10.96 -5.13 -1.31
C LEU A 85 12.32 -5.79 -1.57
N SER A 86 12.68 -5.92 -2.84
CA SER A 86 13.98 -6.49 -3.24
C SER A 86 15.15 -5.56 -2.92
N GLY A 87 16.33 -6.13 -2.62
CA GLY A 87 17.58 -5.39 -2.41
C GLY A 87 17.64 -4.57 -1.12
N LEU A 88 16.70 -4.77 -0.20
CA LEU A 88 16.60 -4.01 1.07
C LEU A 88 16.93 -4.86 2.30
N SER A 89 17.60 -6.00 2.15
CA SER A 89 18.06 -6.78 3.30
C SER A 89 18.90 -5.90 4.24
N GLN A 90 18.56 -5.88 5.53
CA GLN A 90 19.17 -5.02 6.52
C GLN A 90 19.12 -5.67 7.89
N LYS A 91 20.09 -5.40 8.75
CA LYS A 91 20.07 -5.78 10.16
C LYS A 91 19.15 -4.87 10.96
N GLY A 92 18.22 -5.44 11.69
CA GLY A 92 17.31 -4.69 12.56
C GLY A 92 18.03 -3.97 13.70
N GLY A 93 17.63 -2.73 13.99
CA GLY A 93 18.23 -1.91 15.05
C GLY A 93 19.65 -1.42 14.75
N SER A 94 20.14 -1.52 13.50
CA SER A 94 21.47 -1.05 13.11
C SER A 94 21.41 0.43 12.68
N LEU A 95 22.43 1.20 13.06
CA LEU A 95 22.62 2.60 12.65
C LEU A 95 23.48 2.75 11.39
N ILE A 96 23.83 1.63 10.75
CA ILE A 96 24.58 1.59 9.51
C ILE A 96 23.94 0.61 8.55
N ARG A 97 24.15 0.80 7.25
CA ARG A 97 23.74 -0.19 6.25
C ARG A 97 24.54 -1.48 6.43
N GLU A 98 23.86 -2.54 6.82
CA GLU A 98 24.45 -3.86 7.07
C GLU A 98 23.47 -4.93 6.61
N GLU A 99 23.69 -5.49 5.41
CA GLU A 99 22.84 -6.52 4.85
C GLU A 99 22.95 -7.83 5.64
N LEU A 100 21.82 -8.44 6.01
CA LEU A 100 21.80 -9.80 6.57
C LEU A 100 22.02 -10.87 5.49
N VAL A 101 21.41 -10.65 4.33
CA VAL A 101 21.55 -11.51 3.15
C VAL A 101 21.99 -10.60 1.99
N PRO A 102 23.17 -10.80 1.42
CA PRO A 102 23.67 -9.97 0.31
C PRO A 102 22.67 -9.91 -0.86
N GLY A 103 22.20 -8.70 -1.20
CA GLY A 103 21.19 -8.48 -2.23
C GLY A 103 19.79 -9.01 -1.89
N GLY A 104 19.55 -9.45 -0.68
CA GLY A 104 18.27 -10.00 -0.23
C GLY A 104 17.18 -8.94 -0.04
N CYS A 105 15.98 -9.40 0.31
CA CYS A 105 14.79 -8.56 0.48
C CYS A 105 14.68 -7.99 1.89
N GLY A 106 13.85 -6.95 2.07
CA GLY A 106 13.56 -6.34 3.36
C GLY A 106 12.27 -5.51 3.33
N HIS A 107 11.64 -5.34 4.48
CA HIS A 107 10.40 -4.59 4.63
C HIS A 107 10.66 -3.08 4.66
N GLY A 108 11.03 -2.50 3.51
CA GLY A 108 11.31 -1.06 3.39
C GLY A 108 10.08 -0.16 3.42
N CYS A 109 8.88 -0.73 3.36
CA CYS A 109 7.59 -0.06 3.51
C CYS A 109 6.89 -0.40 4.84
N GLY A 110 7.50 -1.26 5.67
CA GLY A 110 6.99 -1.63 6.99
C GLY A 110 5.73 -2.52 6.99
N HIS A 111 5.45 -3.23 5.90
CA HIS A 111 4.26 -4.10 5.82
C HIS A 111 4.26 -5.23 6.85
N ASN A 112 5.44 -5.63 7.38
CA ASN A 112 5.52 -6.52 8.53
C ASN A 112 4.85 -5.93 9.79
N LEU A 113 4.94 -4.61 9.98
CA LEU A 113 4.25 -3.88 11.06
C LEU A 113 2.78 -3.67 10.72
N LEU A 114 2.48 -3.31 9.45
CA LEU A 114 1.13 -3.05 8.99
C LEU A 114 0.22 -4.23 9.24
N GLY A 115 0.58 -5.41 8.76
CA GLY A 115 -0.22 -6.62 8.96
C GLY A 115 -0.36 -7.00 10.43
N ALA A 116 0.70 -6.83 11.25
CA ALA A 116 0.65 -7.11 12.70
C ALA A 116 -0.28 -6.14 13.45
N GLY A 117 -0.28 -4.86 13.10
CA GLY A 117 -1.19 -3.85 13.66
C GLY A 117 -2.65 -4.09 13.24
N ALA A 118 -2.87 -4.48 12.00
CA ALA A 118 -4.20 -4.90 11.52
C ALA A 118 -4.72 -6.13 12.27
N MET A 119 -3.87 -7.13 12.50
CA MET A 119 -4.19 -8.31 13.33
C MET A 119 -4.52 -7.91 14.76
N ALA A 120 -3.76 -6.98 15.35
CA ALA A 120 -4.02 -6.45 16.68
C ALA A 120 -5.42 -5.82 16.79
N ALA A 121 -5.82 -5.01 15.78
CA ALA A 121 -7.15 -4.42 15.72
C ALA A 121 -8.25 -5.48 15.70
N ALA A 122 -8.12 -6.50 14.85
CA ALA A 122 -9.07 -7.60 14.76
C ALA A 122 -9.22 -8.35 16.08
N ILE A 123 -8.11 -8.63 16.79
CA ILE A 123 -8.11 -9.27 18.12
C ILE A 123 -8.85 -8.41 19.15
N GLY A 124 -8.63 -7.09 19.15
CA GLY A 124 -9.33 -6.18 20.05
C GLY A 124 -10.83 -6.12 19.78
N VAL A 125 -11.25 -6.04 18.50
CA VAL A 125 -12.67 -6.06 18.11
C VAL A 125 -13.31 -7.41 18.46
N LYS A 126 -12.60 -8.52 18.28
CA LYS A 126 -13.06 -9.84 18.73
C LYS A 126 -13.37 -9.83 20.23
N ALA A 127 -12.45 -9.32 21.07
CA ALA A 127 -12.66 -9.24 22.52
C ALA A 127 -13.92 -8.43 22.86
N TYR A 128 -14.16 -7.30 22.15
CA TYR A 128 -15.40 -6.53 22.30
C TYR A 128 -16.65 -7.34 21.95
N LEU A 129 -16.67 -8.04 20.82
CA LEU A 129 -17.81 -8.86 20.39
C LEU A 129 -18.04 -10.04 21.33
N GLU A 130 -16.99 -10.66 21.85
CA GLU A 130 -17.09 -11.75 22.85
C GLU A 130 -17.70 -11.27 24.17
N GLU A 131 -17.29 -10.09 24.65
CA GLU A 131 -17.80 -9.54 25.89
C GLU A 131 -19.25 -9.08 25.79
N THR A 132 -19.54 -8.30 24.75
CA THR A 132 -20.85 -7.63 24.63
C THR A 132 -21.94 -8.51 24.04
N LYS A 133 -21.57 -9.58 23.32
CA LYS A 133 -22.50 -10.43 22.56
C LYS A 133 -23.37 -9.64 21.58
N ARG A 134 -22.95 -8.46 21.17
CA ARG A 134 -23.66 -7.66 20.16
C ARG A 134 -23.54 -8.31 18.79
N PRO A 135 -24.54 -8.15 17.91
CA PRO A 135 -24.39 -8.54 16.51
C PRO A 135 -23.31 -7.68 15.83
N GLY A 136 -22.59 -8.27 14.92
CA GLY A 136 -21.53 -7.64 14.15
C GLY A 136 -20.46 -8.65 13.79
N THR A 137 -19.68 -8.32 12.79
CA THR A 137 -18.59 -9.16 12.29
C THR A 137 -17.35 -8.30 12.04
N VAL A 138 -16.22 -8.74 12.52
CA VAL A 138 -14.91 -8.23 12.09
C VAL A 138 -14.28 -9.23 11.14
N VAL A 139 -13.72 -8.74 10.04
CA VAL A 139 -12.97 -9.56 9.07
C VAL A 139 -11.60 -8.93 8.84
N LEU A 140 -10.55 -9.66 9.19
CA LEU A 140 -9.19 -9.32 8.77
C LEU A 140 -8.93 -9.91 7.39
N TYR A 141 -8.59 -9.06 6.44
CA TYR A 141 -8.20 -9.48 5.10
C TYR A 141 -6.68 -9.45 4.96
N GLY A 142 -6.10 -10.59 4.61
CA GLY A 142 -4.71 -10.68 4.18
C GLY A 142 -4.61 -10.29 2.70
N CYS A 143 -3.96 -9.16 2.45
CA CYS A 143 -3.84 -8.52 1.14
C CYS A 143 -2.39 -8.56 0.68
N PRO A 144 -1.96 -9.61 -0.06
CA PRO A 144 -0.58 -9.72 -0.56
C PRO A 144 -0.31 -8.75 -1.71
N GLY A 145 0.96 -8.48 -1.99
CA GLY A 145 1.41 -7.85 -3.23
C GLY A 145 0.97 -6.40 -3.40
N GLU A 146 1.01 -5.58 -2.37
CA GLU A 146 0.74 -4.14 -2.50
C GLU A 146 1.82 -3.46 -3.35
N GLU A 147 3.09 -3.79 -3.14
CA GLU A 147 4.26 -3.23 -3.83
C GLU A 147 4.39 -3.69 -5.30
N GLY A 148 3.69 -4.75 -5.67
CA GLY A 148 3.69 -5.24 -7.04
C GLY A 148 2.76 -6.43 -7.23
N GLY A 149 1.62 -6.22 -7.88
CA GLY A 149 0.61 -7.26 -8.11
C GLY A 149 -0.80 -6.86 -7.69
N ALA A 150 -0.95 -5.80 -6.86
CA ALA A 150 -2.22 -5.13 -6.56
C ALA A 150 -3.37 -6.08 -6.17
N ALA A 151 -3.16 -6.96 -5.20
CA ALA A 151 -4.16 -7.98 -4.87
C ALA A 151 -5.51 -7.38 -4.48
N LYS A 152 -5.58 -6.23 -3.77
CA LYS A 152 -6.84 -5.58 -3.40
C LYS A 152 -7.65 -5.14 -4.62
N ALA A 153 -6.99 -4.74 -5.72
CA ALA A 153 -7.67 -4.41 -6.97
C ALA A 153 -8.25 -5.67 -7.65
N PHE A 154 -7.54 -6.81 -7.62
CA PHE A 154 -8.10 -8.09 -8.08
C PHE A 154 -9.28 -8.54 -7.21
N MET A 155 -9.19 -8.36 -5.89
CA MET A 155 -10.29 -8.64 -4.97
C MET A 155 -11.49 -7.72 -5.22
N ALA A 156 -11.27 -6.44 -5.59
CA ALA A 156 -12.32 -5.51 -5.99
C ALA A 156 -13.00 -5.94 -7.29
N ARG A 157 -12.23 -6.39 -8.31
CA ARG A 157 -12.79 -7.00 -9.52
C ARG A 157 -13.74 -8.16 -9.17
N ASP A 158 -13.36 -8.97 -8.21
CA ASP A 158 -14.15 -10.13 -7.76
C ASP A 158 -15.22 -9.75 -6.70
N GLN A 159 -15.41 -8.44 -6.45
CA GLN A 159 -16.47 -7.85 -5.63
C GLN A 159 -16.39 -8.22 -4.13
N LEU A 160 -15.21 -8.58 -3.63
CA LEU A 160 -15.01 -9.00 -2.25
C LEU A 160 -15.42 -7.91 -1.23
N TRP A 161 -15.16 -6.64 -1.56
CA TRP A 161 -15.34 -5.52 -0.64
C TRP A 161 -16.80 -5.06 -0.50
N ARG A 162 -17.69 -5.39 -1.45
CA ARG A 162 -19.10 -4.97 -1.43
C ARG A 162 -19.90 -5.49 -0.25
N GLY A 163 -19.39 -6.53 0.41
CA GLY A 163 -20.01 -7.09 1.61
C GLY A 163 -19.81 -6.26 2.88
N LEU A 164 -18.85 -5.30 2.86
CA LEU A 164 -18.46 -4.51 4.02
C LEU A 164 -19.35 -3.29 4.24
N ASP A 165 -19.57 -2.94 5.50
CA ASP A 165 -20.18 -1.68 5.91
C ASP A 165 -19.11 -0.56 5.99
N ALA A 166 -17.88 -0.91 6.38
CA ALA A 166 -16.70 -0.05 6.31
C ALA A 166 -15.42 -0.89 6.29
N ALA A 167 -14.35 -0.34 5.74
CA ALA A 167 -12.99 -0.88 5.81
C ALA A 167 -12.05 0.13 6.49
N LEU A 168 -11.18 -0.36 7.37
CA LEU A 168 -10.19 0.43 8.07
C LEU A 168 -8.79 -0.16 7.82
N THR A 169 -7.82 0.71 7.65
CA THR A 169 -6.42 0.30 7.52
C THR A 169 -5.49 1.33 8.16
N TRP A 170 -4.21 1.00 8.22
CA TRP A 170 -3.16 1.90 8.65
C TRP A 170 -1.91 1.68 7.83
N HIS A 171 -1.00 2.63 7.88
CA HIS A 171 0.33 2.46 7.29
C HIS A 171 1.40 3.00 8.24
N PRO A 172 2.52 2.29 8.47
CA PRO A 172 3.65 2.85 9.18
C PRO A 172 4.26 4.01 8.39
N GLU A 173 4.59 5.09 9.10
CA GLU A 173 5.12 6.31 8.52
C GLU A 173 6.06 7.03 9.50
N ASP A 174 6.53 8.20 9.14
CA ASP A 174 7.32 9.07 10.03
C ASP A 174 6.46 9.98 10.93
N ARG A 175 5.13 9.87 10.85
CA ARG A 175 4.17 10.76 11.49
C ARG A 175 2.92 10.04 11.99
N ASN A 176 2.18 10.72 12.88
CA ASN A 176 0.88 10.26 13.32
C ASN A 176 -0.20 11.15 12.71
N GLU A 177 -1.03 10.60 11.84
CA GLU A 177 -2.10 11.35 11.17
C GLU A 177 -3.26 10.46 10.74
N VAL A 178 -4.38 11.08 10.40
CA VAL A 178 -5.42 10.45 9.59
C VAL A 178 -5.21 10.89 8.15
N THR A 179 -5.01 9.92 7.27
CA THR A 179 -4.80 10.18 5.84
C THR A 179 -6.07 10.72 5.22
N THR A 180 -5.96 11.76 4.41
CA THR A 180 -7.09 12.34 3.68
C THR A 180 -6.73 12.62 2.22
N GLY A 181 -7.73 12.82 1.40
CA GLY A 181 -7.57 13.14 -0.02
C GLY A 181 -7.45 11.92 -0.92
N SER A 182 -7.15 12.19 -2.19
CA SER A 182 -7.04 11.19 -3.23
C SER A 182 -5.58 10.84 -3.53
N SER A 183 -5.37 9.79 -4.33
CA SER A 183 -4.06 9.33 -4.82
C SER A 183 -4.09 9.16 -6.34
N ASN A 184 -2.92 8.88 -6.95
CA ASN A 184 -2.90 8.48 -8.36
C ASN A 184 -3.46 7.07 -8.56
N SER A 185 -4.26 6.91 -9.61
CA SER A 185 -4.46 5.61 -10.25
C SER A 185 -3.22 5.22 -11.04
N CYS A 186 -3.00 3.93 -11.23
CA CYS A 186 -1.85 3.38 -11.93
C CYS A 186 -2.26 2.15 -12.77
N ILE A 187 -1.62 1.95 -13.92
CA ILE A 187 -1.73 0.72 -14.72
C ILE A 187 -0.34 0.34 -15.21
N GLN A 188 0.07 -0.91 -14.98
CA GLN A 188 1.33 -1.45 -15.46
C GLN A 188 1.10 -2.50 -16.55
N VAL A 189 1.83 -2.35 -17.65
CA VAL A 189 1.79 -3.27 -18.79
C VAL A 189 3.20 -3.50 -19.31
N GLN A 190 3.55 -4.78 -19.50
CA GLN A 190 4.79 -5.17 -20.14
C GLN A 190 4.53 -5.52 -21.60
N TYR A 191 5.36 -4.97 -22.47
CA TYR A 191 5.37 -5.29 -23.93
C TYR A 191 6.67 -6.00 -24.26
N GLN A 192 6.57 -7.23 -24.75
CA GLN A 192 7.70 -7.97 -25.27
C GLN A 192 7.57 -8.05 -26.79
N PHE A 193 8.48 -7.37 -27.50
CA PHE A 193 8.55 -7.42 -28.95
C PHE A 193 9.34 -8.62 -29.43
N HIS A 194 8.91 -9.17 -30.57
CA HIS A 194 9.47 -10.36 -31.23
C HIS A 194 9.83 -10.03 -32.66
N GLY A 195 11.10 -10.15 -32.99
CA GLY A 195 11.67 -9.89 -34.30
C GLY A 195 12.41 -11.10 -34.88
N VAL A 196 13.37 -10.87 -35.75
CA VAL A 196 14.18 -11.89 -36.42
C VAL A 196 15.67 -11.52 -36.29
N ALA A 197 16.45 -12.47 -35.75
CA ALA A 197 17.90 -12.29 -35.62
C ALA A 197 18.60 -12.28 -36.99
N SER A 198 19.62 -11.45 -37.16
CA SER A 198 20.50 -11.45 -38.31
C SER A 198 21.85 -10.87 -37.94
N HIS A 199 22.86 -11.10 -38.77
CA HIS A 199 24.17 -10.43 -38.65
C HIS A 199 24.04 -8.98 -39.15
N ALA A 200 24.16 -8.02 -38.25
CA ALA A 200 23.85 -6.62 -38.53
C ALA A 200 24.67 -5.99 -39.65
N ALA A 201 25.87 -6.51 -39.93
CA ALA A 201 26.71 -6.03 -41.04
C ALA A 201 26.68 -6.94 -42.26
N GLY A 202 26.43 -8.26 -42.06
CA GLY A 202 26.53 -9.26 -43.15
C GLY A 202 25.25 -9.40 -43.98
N CYS A 203 24.09 -9.37 -43.32
CA CYS A 203 22.76 -9.56 -43.97
C CYS A 203 21.66 -8.86 -43.13
N PRO A 204 21.80 -7.54 -42.88
CA PRO A 204 20.83 -6.80 -42.02
C PRO A 204 19.39 -6.86 -42.60
N GLU A 205 19.24 -6.95 -43.88
CA GLU A 205 17.94 -7.01 -44.58
C GLU A 205 17.10 -8.25 -44.21
N ARG A 206 17.72 -9.28 -43.62
CA ARG A 206 17.04 -10.49 -43.13
C ARG A 206 16.56 -10.36 -41.70
N GLY A 207 17.03 -9.33 -40.97
CA GLY A 207 16.67 -9.07 -39.60
C GLY A 207 15.40 -8.27 -39.43
N ARG A 208 14.78 -8.38 -38.26
CA ARG A 208 13.72 -7.48 -37.76
C ARG A 208 14.05 -7.20 -36.32
N SER A 209 14.33 -5.94 -36.01
CA SER A 209 14.80 -5.55 -34.66
C SER A 209 13.63 -5.32 -33.73
N ALA A 210 13.52 -6.15 -32.71
CA ALA A 210 12.59 -5.93 -31.61
C ALA A 210 12.99 -4.71 -30.75
N LEU A 211 14.31 -4.40 -30.65
CA LEU A 211 14.78 -3.23 -29.93
C LEU A 211 14.36 -1.93 -30.66
N ASP A 212 14.43 -1.88 -31.99
CA ASP A 212 13.95 -0.73 -32.76
C ASP A 212 12.46 -0.50 -32.54
N ALA A 213 11.66 -1.57 -32.40
CA ALA A 213 10.24 -1.46 -32.07
C ALA A 213 10.04 -0.83 -30.67
N VAL A 214 10.82 -1.24 -29.67
CA VAL A 214 10.80 -0.63 -28.32
C VAL A 214 11.17 0.86 -28.38
N GLU A 215 12.23 1.21 -29.13
CA GLU A 215 12.65 2.61 -29.27
C GLU A 215 11.58 3.46 -29.98
N LEU A 216 10.98 2.97 -31.05
CA LEU A 216 9.87 3.66 -31.75
C LEU A 216 8.63 3.80 -30.87
N MET A 217 8.29 2.79 -30.07
CA MET A 217 7.21 2.89 -29.09
C MET A 217 7.52 3.99 -28.06
N ASN A 218 8.75 4.03 -27.52
CA ASN A 218 9.18 5.03 -26.55
C ASN A 218 9.13 6.46 -27.14
N ILE A 219 9.54 6.63 -28.40
CA ILE A 219 9.44 7.91 -29.13
C ILE A 219 7.96 8.28 -29.38
N GLY A 220 7.13 7.34 -29.79
CA GLY A 220 5.70 7.56 -30.01
C GLY A 220 4.99 8.06 -28.75
N VAL A 221 5.35 7.53 -27.58
CA VAL A 221 4.83 7.99 -26.31
C VAL A 221 5.29 9.43 -25.96
N GLN A 222 6.47 9.90 -26.40
CA GLN A 222 6.84 11.32 -26.20
C GLN A 222 5.88 12.25 -26.92
N PHE A 223 5.44 11.90 -28.15
CA PHE A 223 4.42 12.69 -28.87
C PHE A 223 3.02 12.59 -28.21
N LEU A 224 2.68 11.46 -27.60
CA LEU A 224 1.46 11.32 -26.81
C LEU A 224 1.40 12.31 -25.66
N ARG A 225 2.55 12.66 -25.04
CA ARG A 225 2.62 13.60 -23.88
C ARG A 225 2.04 14.98 -24.20
N GLU A 226 2.10 15.45 -25.46
CA GLU A 226 1.49 16.70 -25.90
C GLU A 226 -0.06 16.67 -25.89
N HIS A 227 -0.65 15.46 -25.84
CA HIS A 227 -2.07 15.22 -26.06
C HIS A 227 -2.72 14.40 -24.92
N MET A 228 -2.17 14.46 -23.73
CA MET A 228 -2.72 13.88 -22.51
C MET A 228 -2.92 14.93 -21.42
N SER A 229 -3.68 14.60 -20.38
CA SER A 229 -3.86 15.48 -19.22
C SER A 229 -2.52 15.87 -18.60
N SER A 230 -2.35 17.12 -18.16
CA SER A 230 -1.17 17.57 -17.44
C SER A 230 -0.99 16.85 -16.08
N LYS A 231 -2.05 16.25 -15.55
CA LYS A 231 -2.07 15.43 -14.34
C LYS A 231 -1.65 13.98 -14.60
N ALA A 232 -1.71 13.52 -15.86
CA ALA A 232 -1.30 12.17 -16.23
C ALA A 232 0.23 12.04 -16.36
N ARG A 233 0.73 10.81 -16.16
CA ARG A 233 2.14 10.46 -16.36
C ARG A 233 2.24 9.13 -17.09
N VAL A 234 3.26 8.99 -17.94
CA VAL A 234 3.64 7.73 -18.56
C VAL A 234 5.13 7.51 -18.33
N HIS A 235 5.46 6.45 -17.64
CA HIS A 235 6.84 6.04 -17.36
C HIS A 235 7.15 4.75 -18.10
N TYR A 236 8.44 4.48 -18.37
CA TYR A 236 8.85 3.18 -18.89
C TYR A 236 10.27 2.81 -18.46
N ALA A 237 10.52 1.52 -18.48
CA ALA A 237 11.86 0.96 -18.31
C ALA A 237 12.07 -0.15 -19.36
N ILE A 238 13.22 -0.13 -20.05
CA ILE A 238 13.62 -1.26 -20.90
C ILE A 238 14.21 -2.34 -19.97
N THR A 239 13.52 -3.46 -19.83
CA THR A 239 13.91 -4.57 -18.94
C THR A 239 14.75 -5.62 -19.65
N ASP A 240 14.62 -5.75 -20.99
CA ASP A 240 15.46 -6.59 -21.84
C ASP A 240 15.71 -5.85 -23.16
N ALA A 241 16.97 -5.54 -23.45
CA ALA A 241 17.38 -4.89 -24.70
C ALA A 241 17.78 -5.91 -25.81
N GLY A 242 17.55 -7.19 -25.62
CA GLY A 242 17.83 -8.24 -26.61
C GLY A 242 19.27 -8.71 -26.64
N GLY A 243 20.06 -8.43 -25.61
CA GLY A 243 21.44 -8.87 -25.48
C GLY A 243 22.48 -7.73 -25.53
N ARG A 244 23.77 -8.10 -25.49
CA ARG A 244 24.91 -7.15 -25.37
C ARG A 244 25.71 -6.98 -26.64
N SER A 245 25.37 -7.69 -27.71
CA SER A 245 26.16 -7.77 -28.94
C SER A 245 25.59 -6.83 -30.03
N PRO A 246 26.19 -5.66 -30.34
CA PRO A 246 25.62 -4.68 -31.26
C PRO A 246 25.66 -5.15 -32.72
N ASN A 247 26.38 -6.22 -33.03
CA ASN A 247 26.45 -6.84 -34.35
C ASN A 247 25.37 -7.91 -34.59
N VAL A 248 24.41 -8.06 -33.67
CA VAL A 248 23.23 -8.92 -33.81
C VAL A 248 21.99 -8.05 -33.87
N VAL A 249 21.13 -8.25 -34.89
CA VAL A 249 19.79 -7.68 -34.90
C VAL A 249 18.98 -8.37 -33.79
N GLN A 250 18.43 -7.62 -32.85
CA GLN A 250 17.83 -8.17 -31.64
C GLN A 250 16.48 -8.82 -31.94
N PRO A 251 16.34 -10.16 -31.76
CA PRO A 251 15.08 -10.87 -32.04
C PRO A 251 14.04 -10.71 -30.93
N ARG A 252 14.42 -10.18 -29.78
CA ARG A 252 13.54 -9.94 -28.62
C ARG A 252 13.98 -8.69 -27.87
N ALA A 253 13.01 -7.89 -27.44
CA ALA A 253 13.24 -6.82 -26.49
C ALA A 253 11.98 -6.61 -25.65
N THR A 254 12.12 -6.18 -24.41
CA THR A 254 11.03 -6.01 -23.45
C THR A 254 11.07 -4.64 -22.83
N VAL A 255 9.92 -3.98 -22.74
CA VAL A 255 9.73 -2.69 -22.06
C VAL A 255 8.52 -2.77 -21.13
N LEU A 256 8.69 -2.30 -19.90
CA LEU A 256 7.63 -2.16 -18.92
C LEU A 256 7.15 -0.71 -18.92
N TYR A 257 5.85 -0.51 -19.05
CA TYR A 257 5.19 0.79 -19.00
C TYR A 257 4.34 0.92 -17.75
N MET A 258 4.31 2.14 -17.19
CA MET A 258 3.44 2.54 -16.10
C MET A 258 2.72 3.82 -16.51
N VAL A 259 1.40 3.76 -16.55
CA VAL A 259 0.49 4.89 -16.82
C VAL A 259 -0.15 5.31 -15.51
N ARG A 260 -0.13 6.62 -15.21
CA ARG A 260 -0.77 7.20 -14.02
C ARG A 260 -1.71 8.34 -14.42
N SER A 261 -2.82 8.47 -13.69
CA SER A 261 -3.71 9.63 -13.75
C SER A 261 -4.38 9.85 -12.38
N ASN A 262 -4.96 11.02 -12.16
CA ASN A 262 -5.72 11.30 -10.94
C ASN A 262 -7.02 10.50 -10.84
N HIS A 263 -7.48 9.92 -11.96
CA HIS A 263 -8.70 9.09 -12.01
C HIS A 263 -8.47 7.83 -12.82
N VAL A 264 -8.90 6.70 -12.29
CA VAL A 264 -8.70 5.38 -12.89
C VAL A 264 -9.31 5.30 -14.32
N ALA A 265 -10.47 5.90 -14.55
CA ALA A 265 -11.08 5.90 -15.89
C ALA A 265 -10.19 6.60 -16.94
N GLU A 266 -9.51 7.70 -16.57
CA GLU A 266 -8.54 8.37 -17.45
C GLU A 266 -7.30 7.52 -17.69
N ALA A 267 -6.80 6.82 -16.66
CA ALA A 267 -5.66 5.91 -16.80
C ALA A 267 -5.96 4.76 -17.75
N VAL A 268 -7.15 4.17 -17.66
CA VAL A 268 -7.62 3.11 -18.56
C VAL A 268 -7.68 3.60 -20.01
N GLU A 269 -8.23 4.79 -20.27
CA GLU A 269 -8.27 5.36 -21.61
C GLU A 269 -6.88 5.73 -22.17
N LEU A 270 -6.00 6.25 -21.30
CA LEU A 270 -4.63 6.57 -21.67
C LEU A 270 -3.84 5.29 -22.00
N GLN A 271 -4.03 4.23 -21.22
CA GLN A 271 -3.41 2.93 -21.47
C GLN A 271 -3.77 2.37 -22.85
N LYS A 272 -5.02 2.48 -23.28
CA LYS A 272 -5.45 2.07 -24.65
C LYS A 272 -4.71 2.86 -25.76
N ARG A 273 -4.34 4.11 -25.50
CA ARG A 273 -3.55 4.92 -26.42
C ARG A 273 -2.10 4.45 -26.47
N VAL A 274 -1.52 4.05 -25.34
CA VAL A 274 -0.18 3.44 -25.28
C VAL A 274 -0.17 2.09 -26.02
N ASP A 275 -1.20 1.25 -25.84
CA ASP A 275 -1.36 -0.01 -26.57
C ASP A 275 -1.32 0.21 -28.11
N ARG A 276 -2.04 1.22 -28.62
CA ARG A 276 -2.03 1.56 -30.06
C ARG A 276 -0.68 2.05 -30.57
N ILE A 277 0.13 2.69 -29.71
CA ILE A 277 1.49 3.08 -30.09
C ILE A 277 2.38 1.83 -30.21
N ALA A 278 2.21 0.84 -29.33
CA ALA A 278 2.91 -0.45 -29.45
C ALA A 278 2.56 -1.17 -30.75
N GLU A 279 1.27 -1.20 -31.12
CA GLU A 279 0.82 -1.73 -32.42
C GLU A 279 1.46 -1.02 -33.60
N GLY A 280 1.51 0.32 -33.57
CA GLY A 280 2.17 1.14 -34.60
C GLY A 280 3.67 0.86 -34.67
N ALA A 281 4.37 0.73 -33.57
CA ALA A 281 5.80 0.42 -33.53
C ALA A 281 6.09 -0.98 -34.10
N ALA A 282 5.28 -1.98 -33.79
CA ALA A 282 5.38 -3.32 -34.36
C ALA A 282 5.19 -3.32 -35.86
N LEU A 283 4.17 -2.58 -36.35
CA LEU A 283 3.90 -2.44 -37.80
C LEU A 283 5.05 -1.77 -38.53
N MET A 284 5.62 -0.70 -37.98
CA MET A 284 6.75 0.03 -38.60
C MET A 284 8.02 -0.82 -38.74
N THR A 285 8.24 -1.77 -37.83
CA THR A 285 9.47 -2.60 -37.75
C THR A 285 9.26 -4.00 -38.33
N ASP A 286 8.07 -4.32 -38.80
CA ASP A 286 7.68 -5.67 -39.24
C ASP A 286 7.95 -6.74 -38.18
N THR A 287 7.62 -6.40 -36.93
CA THR A 287 7.73 -7.25 -35.73
C THR A 287 6.33 -7.59 -35.18
N THR A 288 6.28 -8.45 -34.17
CA THR A 288 5.09 -8.69 -33.35
C THR A 288 5.38 -8.40 -31.90
N PHE A 289 4.34 -8.36 -31.04
CA PHE A 289 4.57 -8.25 -29.59
C PHE A 289 3.54 -9.06 -28.79
N THR A 290 3.94 -9.42 -27.59
CA THR A 290 3.07 -9.94 -26.53
C THR A 290 2.85 -8.84 -25.52
N ARG A 291 1.58 -8.60 -25.15
CA ARG A 291 1.17 -7.70 -24.09
C ARG A 291 0.87 -8.50 -22.83
N LYS A 292 1.55 -8.20 -21.73
CA LYS A 292 1.28 -8.78 -20.41
C LYS A 292 0.78 -7.67 -19.50
N PHE A 293 -0.46 -7.79 -19.02
CA PHE A 293 -0.98 -6.93 -17.97
C PHE A 293 -0.30 -7.32 -16.65
N ILE A 294 0.24 -6.39 -15.92
CA ILE A 294 0.90 -6.64 -14.64
C ILE A 294 -0.06 -6.33 -13.50
N ASP A 295 -0.42 -5.08 -13.33
CA ASP A 295 -1.35 -4.61 -12.30
C ASP A 295 -2.09 -3.34 -12.72
N GLY A 296 -3.06 -2.95 -11.91
CA GLY A 296 -3.77 -1.69 -12.03
C GLY A 296 -4.42 -1.33 -10.69
N LEU A 297 -4.35 -0.05 -10.36
CA LEU A 297 -4.82 0.52 -9.09
C LEU A 297 -5.75 1.69 -9.38
N ALA A 298 -6.84 1.81 -8.62
CA ALA A 298 -7.70 2.99 -8.66
C ALA A 298 -7.16 4.11 -7.78
N ASP A 299 -7.60 5.34 -8.05
CA ASP A 299 -7.45 6.48 -7.17
C ASP A 299 -8.27 6.29 -5.88
N THR A 300 -7.81 6.86 -4.78
CA THR A 300 -8.48 6.73 -3.47
C THR A 300 -9.72 7.63 -3.39
N VAL A 301 -10.81 7.10 -2.86
CA VAL A 301 -12.03 7.82 -2.52
C VAL A 301 -12.02 8.15 -1.04
N THR A 302 -12.04 9.43 -0.72
CA THR A 302 -12.05 9.97 0.64
C THR A 302 -13.37 9.69 1.36
N ASN A 303 -13.33 9.42 2.68
CA ASN A 303 -14.51 9.39 3.54
C ASN A 303 -14.28 10.19 4.82
N HIS A 304 -14.62 11.47 4.79
CA HIS A 304 -14.40 12.39 5.91
C HIS A 304 -15.12 12.00 7.20
N THR A 305 -16.23 11.29 7.09
CA THR A 305 -16.95 10.76 8.26
C THR A 305 -16.09 9.75 9.01
N LEU A 306 -15.46 8.81 8.30
CA LEU A 306 -14.54 7.83 8.90
C LEU A 306 -13.22 8.46 9.34
N GLU A 307 -12.67 9.42 8.58
CA GLU A 307 -11.47 10.16 8.95
C GLU A 307 -11.66 10.89 10.28
N LYS A 308 -12.79 11.58 10.44
CA LYS A 308 -13.12 12.26 11.69
C LYS A 308 -13.22 11.27 12.86
N LEU A 309 -13.88 10.15 12.67
CA LEU A 309 -13.99 9.09 13.66
C LEU A 309 -12.61 8.55 14.07
N LEU A 310 -11.75 8.27 13.11
CA LEU A 310 -10.38 7.82 13.37
C LEU A 310 -9.58 8.88 14.14
N HIS A 311 -9.67 10.14 13.75
CA HIS A 311 -8.96 11.23 14.43
C HIS A 311 -9.44 11.45 15.88
N GLU A 312 -10.74 11.34 16.14
CA GLU A 312 -11.30 11.41 17.50
C GLU A 312 -10.76 10.28 18.38
N ASN A 313 -10.71 9.05 17.85
CA ASN A 313 -10.15 7.90 18.56
C ASN A 313 -8.63 8.00 18.75
N PHE A 314 -7.90 8.47 17.75
CA PHE A 314 -6.47 8.69 17.84
C PHE A 314 -6.16 9.78 18.88
N SER A 315 -6.92 10.88 18.89
CA SER A 315 -6.77 11.95 19.87
C SER A 315 -7.05 11.47 21.30
N GLU A 316 -8.04 10.60 21.48
CA GLU A 316 -8.39 10.03 22.79
C GLU A 316 -7.32 9.06 23.32
N LEU A 317 -6.68 8.29 22.44
CA LEU A 317 -5.62 7.33 22.77
C LEU A 317 -4.23 7.99 22.87
N GLY A 318 -4.06 9.17 22.29
CA GLY A 318 -2.77 9.83 22.15
C GLY A 318 -1.90 9.18 21.07
N VAL A 319 -0.59 9.37 21.14
CA VAL A 319 0.41 8.79 20.24
C VAL A 319 1.33 7.82 20.99
N PRO A 320 2.09 6.95 20.32
CA PRO A 320 3.01 6.02 20.97
C PRO A 320 4.01 6.75 21.87
N ALA A 321 4.16 6.28 23.11
CA ALA A 321 5.16 6.80 24.04
C ALA A 321 6.49 6.05 23.91
N HIS A 322 7.59 6.79 23.72
CA HIS A 322 8.93 6.24 23.55
C HIS A 322 9.80 6.44 24.79
N THR A 323 10.70 5.48 25.04
CA THR A 323 11.73 5.60 26.08
C THR A 323 12.89 6.47 25.58
N GLU A 324 13.73 6.95 26.52
CA GLU A 324 14.94 7.70 26.18
C GLU A 324 15.93 6.90 25.31
N GLU A 325 15.94 5.58 25.41
CA GLU A 325 16.79 4.72 24.58
C GLU A 325 16.26 4.69 23.13
N GLU A 326 14.96 4.53 22.95
CA GLU A 326 14.29 4.56 21.63
C GLU A 326 14.46 5.92 20.96
N LEU A 327 14.26 7.01 21.72
CA LEU A 327 14.44 8.37 21.19
C LEU A 327 15.90 8.64 20.78
N ARG A 328 16.89 8.16 21.55
CA ARG A 328 18.30 8.26 21.16
C ARG A 328 18.62 7.47 19.91
N PHE A 329 18.07 6.25 19.77
CA PHE A 329 18.22 5.48 18.55
C PHE A 329 17.65 6.23 17.33
N ALA A 330 16.45 6.80 17.47
CA ALA A 330 15.81 7.59 16.42
C ALA A 330 16.64 8.83 16.04
N ASP A 331 17.15 9.57 17.05
CA ASP A 331 18.01 10.75 16.85
C ASP A 331 19.33 10.39 16.14
N GLU A 332 19.93 9.22 16.43
CA GLU A 332 21.14 8.78 15.74
C GLU A 332 20.83 8.28 14.32
N LEU A 333 19.72 7.54 14.12
CA LEU A 333 19.31 7.08 12.81
C LEU A 333 19.00 8.25 11.88
N SER A 334 18.37 9.32 12.39
CA SER A 334 18.03 10.53 11.60
C SER A 334 19.26 11.27 11.05
N LYS A 335 20.45 11.05 11.60
CA LYS A 335 21.71 11.62 11.08
C LYS A 335 22.24 10.89 9.85
N THR A 336 21.65 9.76 9.46
CA THR A 336 22.10 8.94 8.33
C THR A 336 21.44 9.31 7.00
N TYR A 337 20.54 10.30 7.00
CA TYR A 337 19.82 10.76 5.81
C TYR A 337 19.54 12.26 5.88
N GLU A 338 19.18 12.84 4.74
CA GLU A 338 18.75 14.23 4.64
C GLU A 338 17.22 14.33 4.82
N GLY A 339 16.71 15.46 5.29
CA GLY A 339 15.27 15.70 5.46
C GLY A 339 14.74 15.49 6.86
N ALA A 340 15.56 15.09 7.84
CA ALA A 340 15.15 14.90 9.23
C ALA A 340 14.51 16.15 9.87
N ASP A 341 14.79 17.35 9.36
CA ASP A 341 14.22 18.63 9.80
C ASP A 341 12.98 19.04 8.98
N SER A 342 12.50 18.22 8.05
CA SER A 342 11.33 18.54 7.25
C SER A 342 10.06 18.67 8.10
N VAL A 343 9.06 19.36 7.58
CA VAL A 343 7.74 19.41 8.18
C VAL A 343 6.96 18.16 7.74
N PRO A 344 6.53 17.29 8.66
CA PRO A 344 5.92 16.02 8.29
C PRO A 344 4.55 16.21 7.62
N GLY A 345 4.22 15.33 6.69
CA GLY A 345 2.89 15.26 6.07
C GLY A 345 2.47 16.48 5.25
N ILE A 346 3.38 17.42 4.94
CA ILE A 346 3.03 18.64 4.20
C ILE A 346 3.42 18.52 2.73
N GLY A 347 2.36 18.52 1.87
CA GLY A 347 2.47 18.70 0.44
C GLY A 347 2.01 20.11 0.00
N SER A 348 2.05 20.38 -1.29
CA SER A 348 1.61 21.65 -1.88
C SER A 348 0.08 21.84 -1.83
N GLU A 349 -0.65 20.80 -1.54
CA GLU A 349 -2.11 20.73 -1.51
C GLU A 349 -2.72 21.25 -0.21
N TYR A 350 -1.92 21.30 0.86
CA TYR A 350 -2.38 21.80 2.16
C TYR A 350 -2.37 23.32 2.20
N ASP A 351 -3.35 23.89 2.91
CA ASP A 351 -3.39 25.34 3.10
C ASP A 351 -2.28 25.84 4.04
N ALA A 352 -1.99 27.13 3.98
CA ALA A 352 -0.91 27.73 4.75
C ALA A 352 -1.14 27.72 6.27
N GLU A 353 -2.42 27.72 6.71
CA GLU A 353 -2.77 27.66 8.13
C GLU A 353 -2.45 26.28 8.69
N TYR A 354 -2.87 25.20 8.01
CA TYR A 354 -2.55 23.83 8.37
C TYR A 354 -1.03 23.62 8.42
N ALA A 355 -0.32 24.02 7.37
CA ALA A 355 1.13 23.89 7.30
C ALA A 355 1.83 24.62 8.47
N GLN A 356 1.33 25.79 8.88
CA GLN A 356 1.89 26.52 10.03
C GLN A 356 1.60 25.82 11.36
N GLN A 357 0.43 25.19 11.51
CA GLN A 357 0.10 24.41 12.71
C GLN A 357 1.05 23.21 12.86
N VAL A 358 1.22 22.40 11.80
CA VAL A 358 2.12 21.24 11.79
C VAL A 358 3.56 21.66 12.07
N LYS A 359 4.05 22.74 11.44
CA LYS A 359 5.38 23.28 11.70
C LYS A 359 5.57 23.69 13.16
N THR A 360 4.53 24.25 13.77
CA THR A 360 4.59 24.62 15.19
C THR A 360 4.72 23.40 16.09
N LEU A 361 3.94 22.34 15.84
CA LEU A 361 4.02 21.07 16.56
C LEU A 361 5.41 20.45 16.39
N ARG A 362 5.90 20.34 15.15
CA ARG A 362 7.24 19.79 14.86
C ARG A 362 8.36 20.53 15.59
N ASN A 363 8.28 21.85 15.68
CA ASN A 363 9.29 22.65 16.38
C ASN A 363 9.27 22.48 17.90
N GLN A 364 8.18 21.96 18.47
CA GLN A 364 8.03 21.73 19.90
C GLN A 364 8.62 20.40 20.36
N THR A 365 8.69 19.38 19.47
CA THR A 365 9.13 18.04 19.86
C THR A 365 10.63 17.97 20.18
N GLY A 366 11.47 18.71 19.48
CA GLY A 366 12.93 18.76 19.71
C GLY A 366 13.68 17.43 19.54
N ARG A 367 13.03 16.39 19.04
CA ARG A 367 13.56 15.02 18.83
C ARG A 367 13.27 14.57 17.40
N ALA A 368 13.93 13.51 16.95
CA ALA A 368 13.71 12.97 15.61
C ALA A 368 12.34 12.30 15.46
N MET A 369 11.80 11.65 16.49
CA MET A 369 10.44 11.09 16.45
C MET A 369 9.38 12.18 16.51
N ASN A 370 8.31 12.03 15.73
CA ASN A 370 7.11 12.87 15.82
C ASN A 370 6.18 12.31 16.90
N ASP A 371 6.21 12.94 18.08
CA ASP A 371 5.47 12.59 19.30
C ASP A 371 4.15 13.37 19.46
N PHE A 372 3.53 13.75 18.32
CA PHE A 372 2.27 14.47 18.26
C PHE A 372 1.39 13.89 17.15
N LEU A 373 0.08 14.08 17.29
CA LEU A 373 -0.91 13.81 16.25
C LEU A 373 -1.07 15.06 15.37
N LEU A 374 -1.01 14.90 14.04
CA LEU A 374 -1.30 15.99 13.12
C LEU A 374 -2.76 16.43 13.26
N PRO A 375 -3.07 17.73 13.11
CA PRO A 375 -4.45 18.20 13.10
C PRO A 375 -5.25 17.49 11.99
N LEU A 376 -6.55 17.32 12.21
CA LEU A 376 -7.43 16.76 11.18
C LEU A 376 -7.54 17.76 10.01
N TYR A 377 -7.17 17.31 8.81
CA TYR A 377 -7.39 18.06 7.58
C TYR A 377 -8.43 17.35 6.73
N GLN A 378 -9.49 18.06 6.36
CA GLN A 378 -10.59 17.53 5.53
C GLN A 378 -10.72 18.40 4.27
N GLY A 379 -9.68 18.38 3.45
CA GLY A 379 -9.60 19.14 2.21
C GLY A 379 -9.33 18.24 1.00
N GLU A 380 -9.11 18.89 -0.15
CA GLU A 380 -8.78 18.22 -1.41
C GLU A 380 -7.27 17.87 -1.49
N ALA A 381 -6.75 17.17 -0.46
CA ALA A 381 -5.37 16.70 -0.49
C ALA A 381 -5.16 15.64 -1.58
N PHE A 382 -3.93 15.58 -2.11
CA PHE A 382 -3.58 14.65 -3.17
C PHE A 382 -2.19 14.05 -2.93
N ASN A 383 -2.13 12.73 -2.85
CA ASN A 383 -0.87 11.99 -2.78
C ASN A 383 -0.46 11.55 -4.19
N PRO A 384 0.73 11.94 -4.69
CA PRO A 384 1.21 11.51 -6.01
C PRO A 384 1.59 10.02 -6.09
N GLY A 385 1.66 9.32 -4.96
CA GLY A 385 1.77 7.86 -4.90
C GLY A 385 0.52 7.15 -5.40
N SER A 386 0.55 5.83 -5.36
CA SER A 386 -0.59 4.95 -5.65
C SER A 386 -0.63 3.85 -4.60
N THR A 387 -1.81 3.38 -4.26
CA THR A 387 -2.02 2.21 -3.39
C THR A 387 -3.28 1.48 -3.84
N ASP A 388 -3.30 0.16 -3.73
CA ASP A 388 -4.48 -0.65 -4.05
C ASP A 388 -5.59 -0.58 -2.98
N VAL A 389 -5.37 0.15 -1.87
CA VAL A 389 -6.44 0.60 -0.95
C VAL A 389 -7.46 1.50 -1.68
N GLY A 390 -7.02 2.19 -2.74
CA GLY A 390 -7.91 2.93 -3.63
C GLY A 390 -9.08 2.08 -4.13
N ASP A 391 -8.80 0.87 -4.62
CA ASP A 391 -9.83 -0.05 -5.14
C ASP A 391 -10.83 -0.50 -4.07
N VAL A 392 -10.39 -0.67 -2.82
CA VAL A 392 -11.28 -0.92 -1.68
C VAL A 392 -12.20 0.27 -1.44
N SER A 393 -11.66 1.49 -1.50
CA SER A 393 -12.39 2.74 -1.26
C SER A 393 -13.46 3.05 -2.31
N TRP A 394 -13.39 2.44 -3.49
CA TRP A 394 -14.45 2.50 -4.51
C TRP A 394 -15.57 1.49 -4.29
N GLU A 395 -15.36 0.49 -3.44
CA GLU A 395 -16.34 -0.59 -3.20
C GLU A 395 -17.05 -0.48 -1.84
N CYS A 396 -16.40 0.16 -0.84
CA CYS A 396 -16.99 0.42 0.49
C CYS A 396 -16.37 1.67 1.15
N PRO A 397 -17.06 2.30 2.12
CA PRO A 397 -16.49 3.39 2.92
C PRO A 397 -15.17 2.96 3.55
N THR A 398 -14.07 3.66 3.24
CA THR A 398 -12.72 3.27 3.67
C THR A 398 -11.96 4.47 4.22
N ALA A 399 -11.18 4.27 5.28
CA ALA A 399 -10.25 5.28 5.79
C ALA A 399 -8.98 4.64 6.37
N GLN A 400 -7.90 5.44 6.41
CA GLN A 400 -6.57 5.03 6.80
C GLN A 400 -5.96 6.01 7.81
N ILE A 401 -5.13 5.49 8.72
CA ILE A 401 -4.26 6.28 9.58
C ILE A 401 -2.79 5.98 9.30
N HIS A 402 -1.93 6.93 9.61
CA HIS A 402 -0.49 6.72 9.75
C HIS A 402 -0.10 6.76 11.22
N VAL A 403 0.84 5.91 11.61
CA VAL A 403 1.45 5.92 12.94
C VAL A 403 2.97 5.97 12.80
N ALA A 404 3.60 6.86 13.55
CA ALA A 404 5.04 7.06 13.51
C ALA A 404 5.79 5.78 13.94
N ALA A 405 6.35 5.07 12.97
CA ALA A 405 7.20 3.89 13.10
C ALA A 405 8.68 4.23 12.82
N TRP A 406 8.96 5.40 12.28
CA TRP A 406 10.29 5.88 11.89
C TRP A 406 10.52 7.33 12.31
N PRO A 407 11.79 7.76 12.44
CA PRO A 407 12.09 9.17 12.67
C PRO A 407 11.65 10.05 11.51
N ASN A 408 11.34 11.32 11.80
CA ASN A 408 10.90 12.31 10.84
C ASN A 408 11.78 12.40 9.59
N GLY A 409 11.16 12.46 8.42
CA GLY A 409 11.85 12.55 7.13
C GLY A 409 12.62 11.31 6.73
N CYS A 410 12.42 10.17 7.41
CA CYS A 410 13.03 8.90 7.02
C CYS A 410 12.63 8.56 5.59
N PRO A 411 13.59 8.32 4.67
CA PRO A 411 13.26 8.03 3.28
C PRO A 411 12.47 6.75 3.15
N GLY A 412 11.37 6.79 2.43
CA GLY A 412 10.62 5.58 2.08
C GLY A 412 11.46 4.58 1.29
N HIS A 413 11.16 3.29 1.42
CA HIS A 413 11.87 2.19 0.74
C HIS A 413 13.39 2.21 0.98
N SER A 414 13.80 2.43 2.23
CA SER A 414 15.20 2.56 2.60
C SER A 414 15.64 1.51 3.63
N TRP A 415 16.95 1.33 3.77
CA TRP A 415 17.51 0.47 4.80
C TRP A 415 17.21 0.98 6.22
N GLN A 416 16.99 2.28 6.37
CA GLN A 416 16.64 2.90 7.65
C GLN A 416 15.27 2.42 8.14
N ASN A 417 14.28 2.37 7.24
CA ASN A 417 12.96 1.80 7.54
C ASN A 417 13.11 0.36 8.03
N VAL A 418 13.76 -0.50 7.22
CA VAL A 418 13.97 -1.93 7.54
C VAL A 418 14.69 -2.09 8.89
N SER A 419 15.65 -1.22 9.19
CA SER A 419 16.35 -1.24 10.48
C SER A 419 15.43 -0.90 11.64
N CYS A 420 14.58 0.11 11.49
CA CYS A 420 13.68 0.61 12.52
C CYS A 420 12.49 -0.33 12.78
N ASP A 421 11.97 -1.00 11.75
CA ASP A 421 10.80 -1.87 11.83
C ASP A 421 10.96 -3.02 12.82
N ARG A 422 12.18 -3.51 13.02
CA ARG A 422 12.51 -4.54 13.99
C ARG A 422 13.01 -3.97 15.33
N THR A 423 12.45 -2.86 15.77
CA THR A 423 12.74 -2.22 17.04
C THR A 423 11.47 -2.01 17.87
N ALA A 424 11.63 -1.64 19.13
CA ALA A 424 10.51 -1.29 19.98
C ALA A 424 9.70 -0.09 19.45
N ILE A 425 10.29 0.79 18.61
CA ILE A 425 9.58 1.90 17.96
C ILE A 425 8.54 1.33 17.00
N GLY A 426 8.94 0.45 16.07
CA GLY A 426 8.03 -0.19 15.13
C GLY A 426 6.96 -1.03 15.82
N HIS A 427 7.36 -1.84 16.83
CA HIS A 427 6.40 -2.67 17.58
C HIS A 427 5.32 -1.83 18.28
N LYS A 428 5.72 -0.70 18.91
CA LYS A 428 4.78 0.23 19.54
C LYS A 428 3.85 0.89 18.52
N ALA A 429 4.36 1.23 17.35
CA ALA A 429 3.54 1.77 16.27
C ALA A 429 2.46 0.76 15.84
N ALA A 430 2.81 -0.51 15.61
CA ALA A 430 1.86 -1.56 15.23
C ALA A 430 0.78 -1.79 16.31
N VAL A 431 1.19 -1.91 17.58
CA VAL A 431 0.24 -2.07 18.72
C VAL A 431 -0.69 -0.86 18.79
N HIS A 432 -0.14 0.36 18.65
CA HIS A 432 -0.93 1.58 18.77
C HIS A 432 -1.90 1.75 17.60
N ALA A 433 -1.48 1.48 16.38
CA ALA A 433 -2.36 1.45 15.21
C ALA A 433 -3.52 0.49 15.42
N GLY A 434 -3.23 -0.73 15.91
CA GLY A 434 -4.25 -1.71 16.27
C GLY A 434 -5.28 -1.17 17.28
N LYS A 435 -4.83 -0.41 18.29
CA LYS A 435 -5.73 0.22 19.27
C LYS A 435 -6.65 1.28 18.65
N VAL A 436 -6.10 2.15 17.79
CA VAL A 436 -6.89 3.21 17.13
C VAL A 436 -7.93 2.60 16.19
N LEU A 437 -7.54 1.64 15.34
CA LEU A 437 -8.46 0.95 14.44
C LEU A 437 -9.53 0.17 15.20
N CYS A 438 -9.15 -0.54 16.28
CA CYS A 438 -10.10 -1.24 17.14
C CYS A 438 -11.10 -0.29 17.77
N ALA A 439 -10.64 0.83 18.33
CA ALA A 439 -11.52 1.82 18.97
C ALA A 439 -12.53 2.41 17.99
N ALA A 440 -12.11 2.74 16.77
CA ALA A 440 -13.00 3.21 15.70
C ALA A 440 -13.98 2.11 15.24
N ALA A 441 -13.52 0.87 15.10
CA ALA A 441 -14.38 -0.27 14.74
C ALA A 441 -15.45 -0.53 15.81
N VAL A 442 -15.13 -0.40 17.10
CA VAL A 442 -16.10 -0.51 18.21
C VAL A 442 -17.16 0.58 18.11
N ASP A 443 -16.79 1.83 17.77
CA ASP A 443 -17.78 2.90 17.55
C ASP A 443 -18.70 2.56 16.38
N LEU A 444 -18.16 2.09 15.24
CA LEU A 444 -18.96 1.68 14.08
C LEU A 444 -19.91 0.51 14.40
N LEU A 445 -19.48 -0.44 15.23
CA LEU A 445 -20.31 -1.57 15.69
C LEU A 445 -21.41 -1.14 16.65
N SER A 446 -21.24 -0.04 17.37
CA SER A 446 -22.16 0.41 18.42
C SER A 446 -23.07 1.57 18.01
N ASP A 447 -22.70 2.34 17.00
CA ASP A 447 -23.45 3.51 16.52
C ASP A 447 -23.86 3.38 15.03
N PRO A 448 -25.11 2.97 14.74
CA PRO A 448 -25.59 2.87 13.36
C PRO A 448 -25.67 4.21 12.60
N GLU A 449 -25.67 5.36 13.29
CA GLU A 449 -25.69 6.68 12.62
C GLU A 449 -24.37 6.97 11.95
N LEU A 450 -23.24 6.59 12.57
CA LEU A 450 -21.90 6.73 11.96
C LEU A 450 -21.81 5.95 10.65
N LEU A 451 -22.27 4.70 10.63
CA LEU A 451 -22.28 3.88 9.41
C LEU A 451 -23.18 4.46 8.33
N ARG A 452 -24.36 4.99 8.70
CA ARG A 452 -25.26 5.62 7.74
C ARG A 452 -24.65 6.88 7.14
N ALA A 453 -23.99 7.70 7.97
CA ALA A 453 -23.30 8.91 7.51
C ALA A 453 -22.13 8.55 6.57
N ALA A 454 -21.29 7.59 6.96
CA ALA A 454 -20.17 7.13 6.13
C ALA A 454 -20.65 6.55 4.78
N ARG A 455 -21.73 5.76 4.78
CA ARG A 455 -22.33 5.21 3.57
C ARG A 455 -22.92 6.30 2.68
N ALA A 456 -23.64 7.27 3.24
CA ALA A 456 -24.21 8.37 2.46
C ALA A 456 -23.14 9.22 1.77
N GLU A 457 -22.05 9.50 2.46
CA GLU A 457 -20.89 10.21 1.88
C GLU A 457 -20.23 9.37 0.77
N PHE A 458 -20.02 8.07 1.02
CA PHE A 458 -19.48 7.14 0.03
C PHE A 458 -20.34 7.09 -1.24
N ASP A 459 -21.65 6.91 -1.10
CA ASP A 459 -22.59 6.82 -2.23
C ASP A 459 -22.57 8.12 -3.07
N GLN A 460 -22.43 9.28 -2.43
CA GLN A 460 -22.28 10.56 -3.09
C GLN A 460 -20.95 10.67 -3.87
N ARG A 461 -19.82 10.29 -3.24
CA ARG A 461 -18.49 10.41 -3.85
C ARG A 461 -18.24 9.41 -4.97
N THR A 462 -18.93 8.26 -4.93
CA THR A 462 -18.82 7.18 -5.92
C THR A 462 -19.96 7.17 -6.95
N GLU A 463 -20.76 8.25 -7.04
CA GLU A 463 -21.90 8.34 -7.98
C GLU A 463 -21.51 8.07 -9.44
N ALA A 464 -20.29 8.44 -9.84
CA ALA A 464 -19.76 8.17 -11.17
C ALA A 464 -19.52 6.67 -11.48
N GLY A 465 -19.52 5.83 -10.45
CA GLY A 465 -19.27 4.40 -10.54
C GLY A 465 -17.78 4.03 -10.61
N TYR A 466 -17.45 2.88 -10.05
CA TYR A 466 -16.09 2.34 -10.08
C TYR A 466 -15.74 1.77 -11.46
N THR A 467 -14.60 2.19 -12.00
CA THR A 467 -13.99 1.61 -13.20
C THR A 467 -12.85 0.69 -12.76
N CYS A 468 -13.09 -0.60 -12.72
CA CYS A 468 -12.05 -1.58 -12.37
C CYS A 468 -10.91 -1.54 -13.40
N PRO A 469 -9.65 -1.30 -12.99
CA PRO A 469 -8.52 -1.29 -13.92
C PRO A 469 -8.08 -2.69 -14.34
N ILE A 470 -8.52 -3.74 -13.62
CA ILE A 470 -8.12 -5.13 -13.84
C ILE A 470 -8.97 -5.75 -14.95
N PRO A 471 -8.36 -6.26 -16.06
CA PRO A 471 -9.09 -7.03 -17.06
C PRO A 471 -9.75 -8.27 -16.46
N ALA A 472 -10.91 -8.66 -16.99
CA ALA A 472 -11.71 -9.77 -16.47
C ALA A 472 -10.98 -11.12 -16.47
N ASP A 473 -10.07 -11.31 -17.42
CA ASP A 473 -9.26 -12.52 -17.64
C ASP A 473 -7.85 -12.44 -17.05
N ALA A 474 -7.49 -11.29 -16.43
CA ALA A 474 -6.19 -11.12 -15.82
C ALA A 474 -6.04 -12.00 -14.56
N VAL A 475 -4.86 -12.56 -14.38
CA VAL A 475 -4.42 -13.24 -13.15
C VAL A 475 -3.34 -12.44 -12.47
N THR A 476 -3.25 -12.53 -11.15
CA THR A 476 -2.20 -11.86 -10.39
C THR A 476 -0.82 -12.29 -10.88
N THR A 477 0.05 -11.33 -11.13
CA THR A 477 1.42 -11.55 -11.61
C THR A 477 2.31 -10.37 -11.24
N VAL A 478 3.61 -10.57 -11.32
CA VAL A 478 4.62 -9.51 -11.23
C VAL A 478 5.31 -9.31 -12.58
N ALA A 479 5.99 -8.19 -12.77
CA ALA A 479 6.84 -7.98 -13.94
C ALA A 479 8.04 -8.95 -13.91
N ASP A 480 8.45 -9.43 -15.10
CA ASP A 480 9.60 -10.34 -15.26
C ASP A 480 10.92 -9.61 -15.09
#